data_9982e399bd33f675035e5ccd4c5bdbaf
#
_entry.id   9982e399bd33f675035e5ccd4c5bdbaf
#
_cell.length_a   1.000
_cell.length_b   1.000
_cell.length_c   1.000
_cell.angle_alpha   90.00
_cell.angle_beta   90.00
_cell.angle_gamma   90.00
#
_symmetry.space_group_name_H-M   'P 1'
#
loop_
_entity.id
_entity.type
_entity.pdbx_description
1 polymer ?
#
loop_
_entity_poly.entity_id
_entity_poly.type
_entity_poly.pdbx_seq_one_letter_code
_entity_poly.pdbx_strand_id
1 'polypeptide(L)'
;MRAAYLLAAWISLAAWAPAVRASARPAPQAQILDGIVARIENDIITLSELRELGAYQQLLDGHSQSDGELRSELIEQWIVNNEASTTRFPSPAEAEVDREVIRIQSTFPNAAAYQQRLTTVGLNAEALRRVVGRQIYLARYVDYKFRSSIQVDDAAIADYYRNHLVPELQAKGQQAPPLEGLTDQIREVLVEQAVSNRSSAWFDETKSRLKITLEPMDGLPSGTRASQP
;
A
#
# COMPACT_ATOMS: atom_id res chain seq x y z
N MET A 1 -94.74 38.59 -27.72
CA MET A 1 -94.27 37.36 -28.35
C MET A 1 -92.87 37.56 -28.88
N ARG A 2 -92.00 36.65 -28.60
CA ARG A 2 -90.64 36.43 -29.12
C ARG A 2 -89.50 37.25 -28.49
N ALA A 3 -88.86 36.53 -27.61
CA ALA A 3 -87.60 36.77 -26.98
C ALA A 3 -86.41 36.70 -27.98
N ALA A 4 -85.43 37.55 -27.79
CA ALA A 4 -84.12 37.38 -28.42
C ALA A 4 -83.05 37.46 -27.40
N TYR A 5 -82.38 36.38 -27.14
CA TYR A 5 -81.26 36.24 -26.23
C TYR A 5 -79.98 36.68 -26.93
N LEU A 6 -79.23 37.62 -26.34
CA LEU A 6 -77.90 37.99 -26.77
C LEU A 6 -76.92 37.26 -25.78
N LEU A 7 -76.22 36.32 -26.38
CA LEU A 7 -75.07 35.61 -25.70
C LEU A 7 -73.82 36.47 -25.84
N ALA A 8 -73.33 36.98 -24.71
CA ALA A 8 -72.00 37.62 -24.64
C ALA A 8 -70.93 36.50 -24.42
N ALA A 9 -70.10 36.37 -25.45
CA ALA A 9 -68.92 35.47 -25.36
C ALA A 9 -67.80 36.18 -24.67
N TRP A 10 -67.41 35.67 -23.52
CA TRP A 10 -66.18 36.06 -22.82
C TRP A 10 -64.99 35.29 -23.39
N ILE A 11 -64.05 35.96 -24.07
CA ILE A 11 -62.77 35.39 -24.50
C ILE A 11 -61.80 35.55 -23.37
N SER A 12 -61.51 34.44 -22.71
CA SER A 12 -60.45 34.37 -21.67
C SER A 12 -59.10 34.23 -22.37
N LEU A 13 -58.29 35.30 -22.35
CA LEU A 13 -56.91 35.28 -22.84
C LEU A 13 -56.03 34.59 -21.79
N ALA A 14 -55.73 33.30 -21.99
CA ALA A 14 -54.76 32.58 -21.16
C ALA A 14 -53.36 33.04 -21.53
N ALA A 15 -52.73 33.81 -20.63
CA ALA A 15 -51.34 34.20 -20.77
C ALA A 15 -50.42 32.99 -20.52
N TRP A 16 -49.80 32.50 -21.58
CA TRP A 16 -48.80 31.42 -21.55
C TRP A 16 -47.48 32.04 -21.13
N ALA A 17 -47.12 31.98 -19.84
CA ALA A 17 -45.81 32.32 -19.36
C ALA A 17 -44.81 31.19 -19.63
N PRO A 18 -43.70 31.43 -20.36
CA PRO A 18 -42.68 30.40 -20.54
C PRO A 18 -41.98 30.16 -19.18
N ALA A 19 -42.10 28.95 -18.64
CA ALA A 19 -41.34 28.53 -17.48
C ALA A 19 -39.84 28.46 -17.85
N VAL A 20 -39.09 29.46 -17.46
CA VAL A 20 -37.64 29.47 -17.54
C VAL A 20 -37.15 28.39 -16.57
N ARG A 21 -36.81 27.21 -17.08
CA ARG A 21 -36.11 26.19 -16.34
C ARG A 21 -34.73 26.72 -16.04
N ALA A 22 -34.51 27.20 -14.83
CA ALA A 22 -33.18 27.45 -14.30
C ALA A 22 -32.43 26.12 -14.31
N SER A 23 -31.51 25.93 -15.27
CA SER A 23 -30.54 24.82 -15.26
C SER A 23 -29.71 24.98 -14.00
N ALA A 24 -30.00 24.16 -13.02
CA ALA A 24 -29.15 24.08 -11.83
C ALA A 24 -27.72 23.74 -12.30
N ARG A 25 -26.81 24.68 -12.14
CA ARG A 25 -25.39 24.47 -12.34
C ARG A 25 -25.00 23.30 -11.43
N PRO A 26 -24.40 22.21 -11.97
CA PRO A 26 -23.91 21.16 -11.08
C PRO A 26 -22.98 21.81 -10.07
N ALA A 27 -23.24 21.56 -8.79
CA ALA A 27 -22.33 22.01 -7.72
C ALA A 27 -20.93 21.48 -8.06
N PRO A 28 -19.87 22.29 -7.88
CA PRO A 28 -18.52 21.82 -8.08
C PRO A 28 -18.36 20.56 -7.20
N GLN A 29 -18.11 19.42 -7.83
CA GLN A 29 -17.76 18.21 -7.12
C GLN A 29 -16.52 18.57 -6.31
N ALA A 30 -16.63 18.47 -4.99
CA ALA A 30 -15.48 18.67 -4.11
C ALA A 30 -14.40 17.68 -4.59
N GLN A 31 -13.39 18.18 -5.27
CA GLN A 31 -12.20 17.42 -5.58
C GLN A 31 -11.59 17.07 -4.22
N ILE A 32 -11.68 15.80 -3.84
CA ILE A 32 -10.99 15.32 -2.65
C ILE A 32 -9.51 15.46 -2.97
N LEU A 33 -8.90 16.53 -2.51
CA LEU A 33 -7.46 16.69 -2.55
C LEU A 33 -6.89 15.63 -1.61
N ASP A 34 -6.01 14.78 -2.13
CA ASP A 34 -5.31 13.78 -1.33
C ASP A 34 -4.48 14.48 -0.24
N GLY A 35 -4.53 13.98 0.99
CA GLY A 35 -3.74 14.51 2.08
C GLY A 35 -2.25 14.25 1.88
N ILE A 36 -1.40 15.20 2.23
CA ILE A 36 0.05 15.00 2.26
C ILE A 36 0.43 14.51 3.66
N VAL A 37 1.18 13.41 3.75
CA VAL A 37 1.66 12.83 5.02
C VAL A 37 3.16 13.05 5.24
N ALA A 38 3.92 13.26 4.17
CA ALA A 38 5.32 13.67 4.25
C ALA A 38 5.75 14.45 3.00
N ARG A 39 6.76 15.29 3.16
CA ARG A 39 7.50 15.96 2.07
C ARG A 39 8.95 15.49 2.14
N ILE A 40 9.52 15.10 1.02
CA ILE A 40 10.90 14.66 0.91
C ILE A 40 11.53 15.42 -0.25
N GLU A 41 12.48 16.30 0.04
CA GLU A 41 13.06 17.22 -0.94
C GLU A 41 11.96 18.01 -1.68
N ASN A 42 11.74 17.74 -2.95
CA ASN A 42 10.70 18.36 -3.79
C ASN A 42 9.49 17.46 -4.02
N ASP A 43 9.47 16.26 -3.46
CA ASP A 43 8.41 15.27 -3.63
C ASP A 43 7.50 15.20 -2.41
N ILE A 44 6.35 14.55 -2.59
CA ILE A 44 5.36 14.33 -1.53
C ILE A 44 5.01 12.86 -1.43
N ILE A 45 4.68 12.44 -0.21
CA ILE A 45 4.00 11.17 0.07
C ILE A 45 2.58 11.49 0.49
N THR A 46 1.63 10.76 -0.07
CA THR A 46 0.21 11.04 0.08
C THR A 46 -0.47 10.10 1.08
N LEU A 47 -1.61 10.54 1.60
CA LEU A 47 -2.46 9.74 2.48
C LEU A 47 -3.02 8.50 1.75
N SER A 48 -3.31 8.62 0.45
CA SER A 48 -3.75 7.48 -0.36
C SER A 48 -2.70 6.39 -0.44
N GLU A 49 -1.42 6.75 -0.63
CA GLU A 49 -0.32 5.78 -0.62
C GLU A 49 -0.17 5.09 0.73
N LEU A 50 -0.29 5.85 1.82
CA LEU A 50 -0.24 5.30 3.18
C LEU A 50 -1.39 4.31 3.42
N ARG A 51 -2.60 4.64 2.99
CA ARG A 51 -3.76 3.76 3.10
C ARG A 51 -3.64 2.51 2.23
N GLU A 52 -3.15 2.65 1.00
CA GLU A 52 -2.90 1.50 0.12
C GLU A 52 -1.91 0.53 0.76
N LEU A 53 -0.81 1.04 1.35
CA LEU A 53 0.17 0.19 2.03
C LEU A 53 -0.41 -0.49 3.28
N GLY A 54 -1.12 0.25 4.12
CA GLY A 54 -1.78 -0.32 5.30
C GLY A 54 -2.84 -1.37 4.94
N ALA A 55 -3.63 -1.12 3.90
CA ALA A 55 -4.61 -2.07 3.38
C ALA A 55 -3.96 -3.33 2.79
N TYR A 56 -2.80 -3.19 2.16
CA TYR A 56 -2.00 -4.32 1.69
C TYR A 56 -1.50 -5.19 2.85
N GLN A 57 -0.94 -4.60 3.91
CA GLN A 57 -0.53 -5.34 5.10
C GLN A 57 -1.73 -6.02 5.77
N GLN A 58 -2.86 -5.33 5.86
CA GLN A 58 -4.11 -5.91 6.36
C GLN A 58 -4.61 -7.09 5.51
N LEU A 59 -4.40 -7.04 4.19
CA LEU A 59 -4.77 -8.14 3.29
C LEU A 59 -3.94 -9.40 3.60
N LEU A 60 -2.63 -9.25 3.82
CA LEU A 60 -1.70 -10.36 4.03
C LEU A 60 -1.74 -10.91 5.46
N ASP A 61 -1.63 -10.03 6.45
CA ASP A 61 -1.34 -10.39 7.83
C ASP A 61 -2.55 -10.24 8.77
N GLY A 62 -3.66 -9.69 8.24
CA GLY A 62 -4.86 -9.41 9.03
C GLY A 62 -4.79 -8.13 9.87
N HIS A 63 -3.65 -7.47 9.92
CA HIS A 63 -3.41 -6.20 10.61
C HIS A 63 -2.48 -5.30 9.79
N SER A 64 -2.45 -4.01 10.08
CA SER A 64 -1.48 -3.07 9.54
C SER A 64 -0.63 -2.50 10.67
N GLN A 65 0.55 -2.03 10.32
CA GLN A 65 1.38 -1.20 11.18
C GLN A 65 0.69 0.13 11.51
N SER A 66 1.26 0.88 12.46
CA SER A 66 0.81 2.23 12.74
C SER A 66 1.07 3.18 11.56
N ASP A 67 0.30 4.26 11.47
CA ASP A 67 0.48 5.27 10.42
C ASP A 67 1.90 5.86 10.40
N GLY A 68 2.55 5.95 11.56
CA GLY A 68 3.95 6.40 11.67
C GLY A 68 4.94 5.43 11.02
N GLU A 69 4.76 4.13 11.24
CA GLU A 69 5.57 3.06 10.66
C GLU A 69 5.32 2.94 9.15
N LEU A 70 4.05 2.97 8.71
CA LEU A 70 3.68 2.98 7.29
C LEU A 70 4.32 4.17 6.56
N ARG A 71 4.29 5.35 7.17
CA ARG A 71 4.93 6.54 6.62
C ARG A 71 6.44 6.39 6.51
N SER A 72 7.09 5.78 7.52
CA SER A 72 8.53 5.48 7.46
C SER A 72 8.85 4.52 6.31
N GLU A 73 8.05 3.48 6.12
CA GLU A 73 8.21 2.53 5.02
C GLU A 73 8.04 3.22 3.65
N LEU A 74 7.07 4.12 3.49
CA LEU A 74 6.91 4.89 2.26
C LEU A 74 8.10 5.82 1.98
N ILE A 75 8.71 6.39 3.02
CA ILE A 75 9.94 7.17 2.90
C ILE A 75 11.08 6.27 2.41
N GLU A 76 11.21 5.06 2.92
CA GLU A 76 12.21 4.07 2.46
C GLU A 76 11.98 3.64 1.01
N GLN A 77 10.72 3.43 0.61
CA GLN A 77 10.37 3.18 -0.79
C GLN A 77 10.76 4.35 -1.69
N TRP A 78 10.55 5.60 -1.24
CA TRP A 78 10.97 6.78 -1.98
C TRP A 78 12.50 6.83 -2.12
N ILE A 79 13.26 6.56 -1.04
CA ILE A 79 14.73 6.51 -1.06
C ILE A 79 15.22 5.48 -2.09
N VAL A 80 14.64 4.27 -2.08
CA VAL A 80 14.98 3.23 -3.06
C VAL A 80 14.67 3.69 -4.48
N ASN A 81 13.48 4.23 -4.72
CA ASN A 81 13.09 4.70 -6.05
C ASN A 81 14.04 5.78 -6.57
N ASN A 82 14.42 6.73 -5.73
CA ASN A 82 15.36 7.79 -6.09
C ASN A 82 16.77 7.25 -6.41
N GLU A 83 17.31 6.41 -5.54
CA GLU A 83 18.64 5.81 -5.71
C GLU A 83 18.69 4.85 -6.92
N ALA A 84 17.68 3.98 -7.06
CA ALA A 84 17.57 3.02 -8.14
C ALA A 84 17.42 3.69 -9.52
N SER A 85 16.75 4.84 -9.58
CA SER A 85 16.61 5.61 -10.81
C SER A 85 17.97 6.12 -11.33
N THR A 86 18.88 6.52 -10.43
CA THR A 86 20.22 6.98 -10.79
C THR A 86 21.08 5.87 -11.37
N THR A 87 20.87 4.62 -10.91
CA THR A 87 21.60 3.44 -11.39
C THR A 87 20.90 2.72 -12.54
N ARG A 88 19.73 3.22 -12.98
CA ARG A 88 18.86 2.58 -13.99
C ARG A 88 18.51 1.14 -13.63
N PHE A 89 18.30 0.89 -12.33
CA PHE A 89 17.90 -0.43 -11.88
C PHE A 89 16.53 -0.83 -12.49
N PRO A 90 16.40 -2.05 -13.05
CA PRO A 90 15.22 -2.41 -13.81
C PRO A 90 13.98 -2.56 -12.92
N SER A 91 12.87 -1.96 -13.36
CA SER A 91 11.57 -2.18 -12.73
C SER A 91 11.14 -3.65 -12.81
N PRO A 92 10.30 -4.12 -11.89
CA PRO A 92 9.72 -5.46 -11.98
C PRO A 92 8.96 -5.65 -13.29
N ALA A 93 9.09 -6.82 -13.90
CA ALA A 93 8.28 -7.16 -15.06
C ALA A 93 6.82 -7.37 -14.65
N GLU A 94 5.88 -7.01 -15.53
CA GLU A 94 4.44 -7.24 -15.31
C GLU A 94 4.14 -8.69 -14.89
N ALA A 95 4.76 -9.66 -15.57
CA ALA A 95 4.60 -11.09 -15.25
C ALA A 95 5.10 -11.46 -13.84
N GLU A 96 6.04 -10.70 -13.28
CA GLU A 96 6.52 -10.91 -11.91
C GLU A 96 5.49 -10.42 -10.90
N VAL A 97 4.93 -9.24 -11.15
CA VAL A 97 3.83 -8.69 -10.35
C VAL A 97 2.60 -9.61 -10.41
N ASP A 98 2.27 -10.12 -11.60
CA ASP A 98 1.15 -11.06 -11.77
C ASP A 98 1.33 -12.35 -10.97
N ARG A 99 2.52 -12.94 -11.01
CA ARG A 99 2.83 -14.16 -10.22
C ARG A 99 2.66 -13.90 -8.73
N GLU A 100 3.10 -12.75 -8.24
CA GLU A 100 2.97 -12.44 -6.82
C GLU A 100 1.50 -12.20 -6.44
N VAL A 101 0.72 -11.50 -7.27
CA VAL A 101 -0.72 -11.36 -7.06
C VAL A 101 -1.43 -12.71 -7.05
N ILE A 102 -1.08 -13.63 -7.97
CA ILE A 102 -1.62 -15.00 -7.98
C ILE A 102 -1.22 -15.76 -6.71
N ARG A 103 0.03 -15.61 -6.25
CA ARG A 103 0.49 -16.21 -4.98
C ARG A 103 -0.35 -15.71 -3.80
N ILE A 104 -0.58 -14.40 -3.71
CA ILE A 104 -1.45 -13.83 -2.68
C ILE A 104 -2.87 -14.41 -2.79
N GLN A 105 -3.44 -14.48 -3.99
CA GLN A 105 -4.78 -15.06 -4.20
C GLN A 105 -4.86 -16.52 -3.72
N SER A 106 -3.80 -17.28 -3.94
CA SER A 106 -3.74 -18.71 -3.57
C SER A 106 -3.71 -18.95 -2.06
N THR A 107 -3.46 -17.94 -1.23
CA THR A 107 -3.53 -18.05 0.23
C THR A 107 -4.98 -18.05 0.75
N PHE A 108 -5.95 -17.68 -0.09
CA PHE A 108 -7.36 -17.64 0.27
C PHE A 108 -8.06 -18.94 -0.14
N PRO A 109 -9.09 -19.38 0.61
CA PRO A 109 -9.79 -20.63 0.32
C PRO A 109 -10.44 -20.71 -1.06
N ASN A 110 -10.86 -19.56 -1.60
CA ASN A 110 -11.46 -19.43 -2.93
C ASN A 110 -11.47 -17.96 -3.40
N ALA A 111 -11.79 -17.75 -4.67
CA ALA A 111 -11.83 -16.42 -5.29
C ALA A 111 -12.83 -15.47 -4.63
N ALA A 112 -13.98 -15.97 -4.15
CA ALA A 112 -14.97 -15.13 -3.49
C ALA A 112 -14.45 -14.58 -2.14
N ALA A 113 -13.79 -15.41 -1.35
CA ALA A 113 -13.15 -15.00 -0.09
C ALA A 113 -12.06 -13.94 -0.34
N TYR A 114 -11.25 -14.11 -1.38
CA TYR A 114 -10.26 -13.13 -1.78
C TYR A 114 -10.90 -11.80 -2.18
N GLN A 115 -11.92 -11.80 -3.04
CA GLN A 115 -12.61 -10.58 -3.48
C GLN A 115 -13.29 -9.86 -2.31
N GLN A 116 -13.94 -10.62 -1.43
CA GLN A 116 -14.53 -10.07 -0.21
C GLN A 116 -13.48 -9.39 0.67
N ARG A 117 -12.31 -10.04 0.84
CA ARG A 117 -11.22 -9.47 1.64
C ARG A 117 -10.65 -8.21 1.03
N LEU A 118 -10.40 -8.17 -0.29
CA LEU A 118 -9.98 -6.97 -1.00
C LEU A 118 -10.93 -5.80 -0.75
N THR A 119 -12.23 -6.04 -0.93
CA THR A 119 -13.26 -5.01 -0.69
C THR A 119 -13.25 -4.54 0.77
N THR A 120 -13.12 -5.47 1.72
CA THR A 120 -13.10 -5.15 3.16
C THR A 120 -11.94 -4.26 3.54
N VAL A 121 -10.76 -4.48 2.97
CA VAL A 121 -9.57 -3.63 3.25
C VAL A 121 -9.52 -2.38 2.37
N GLY A 122 -10.45 -2.20 1.43
CA GLY A 122 -10.52 -1.02 0.57
C GLY A 122 -9.52 -1.03 -0.60
N LEU A 123 -8.99 -2.20 -0.98
CA LEU A 123 -8.14 -2.34 -2.15
C LEU A 123 -8.94 -2.78 -3.38
N ASN A 124 -8.56 -2.26 -4.54
CA ASN A 124 -8.93 -2.83 -5.82
C ASN A 124 -7.72 -3.53 -6.46
N ALA A 125 -7.97 -4.26 -7.54
CA ALA A 125 -6.93 -5.04 -8.23
C ALA A 125 -5.77 -4.16 -8.74
N GLU A 126 -6.05 -2.95 -9.20
CA GLU A 126 -5.03 -2.03 -9.70
C GLU A 126 -4.16 -1.48 -8.57
N ALA A 127 -4.77 -1.04 -7.45
CA ALA A 127 -4.05 -0.60 -6.27
C ALA A 127 -3.16 -1.72 -5.70
N LEU A 128 -3.70 -2.95 -5.62
CA LEU A 128 -2.91 -4.10 -5.19
C LEU A 128 -1.68 -4.32 -6.08
N ARG A 129 -1.84 -4.28 -7.41
CA ARG A 129 -0.72 -4.42 -8.35
C ARG A 129 0.33 -3.33 -8.17
N ARG A 130 -0.08 -2.08 -7.97
CA ARG A 130 0.85 -0.97 -7.69
C ARG A 130 1.66 -1.21 -6.43
N VAL A 131 0.99 -1.60 -5.33
CA VAL A 131 1.69 -1.87 -4.05
C VAL A 131 2.63 -3.06 -4.19
N VAL A 132 2.17 -4.18 -4.77
CA VAL A 132 3.00 -5.38 -5.01
C VAL A 132 4.22 -5.03 -5.86
N GLY A 133 4.05 -4.26 -6.94
CA GLY A 133 5.17 -3.82 -7.77
C GLY A 133 6.20 -2.99 -7.00
N ARG A 134 5.75 -2.08 -6.12
CA ARG A 134 6.64 -1.29 -5.24
C ARG A 134 7.39 -2.18 -4.25
N GLN A 135 6.71 -3.15 -3.63
CA GLN A 135 7.33 -4.06 -2.68
C GLN A 135 8.39 -4.96 -3.34
N ILE A 136 8.10 -5.52 -4.51
CA ILE A 136 9.07 -6.30 -5.29
C ILE A 136 10.28 -5.43 -5.65
N TYR A 137 10.05 -4.18 -6.09
CA TYR A 137 11.13 -3.28 -6.47
C TYR A 137 12.05 -2.95 -5.31
N LEU A 138 11.46 -2.60 -4.14
CA LEU A 138 12.18 -2.35 -2.90
C LEU A 138 13.05 -3.55 -2.50
N ALA A 139 12.43 -4.73 -2.40
CA ALA A 139 13.13 -5.95 -1.98
C ALA A 139 14.28 -6.30 -2.93
N ARG A 140 14.06 -6.25 -4.24
CA ARG A 140 15.08 -6.54 -5.25
C ARG A 140 16.24 -5.54 -5.22
N TYR A 141 15.95 -4.25 -5.03
CA TYR A 141 17.00 -3.24 -4.96
C TYR A 141 17.86 -3.39 -3.72
N VAL A 142 17.24 -3.62 -2.57
CA VAL A 142 17.94 -3.86 -1.29
C VAL A 142 18.84 -5.11 -1.40
N ASP A 143 18.31 -6.18 -1.96
CA ASP A 143 19.09 -7.41 -2.19
C ASP A 143 20.27 -7.15 -3.14
N TYR A 144 20.04 -6.52 -4.28
CA TYR A 144 21.07 -6.13 -5.22
C TYR A 144 22.19 -5.28 -4.60
N LYS A 145 21.80 -4.31 -3.77
CA LYS A 145 22.74 -3.35 -3.17
C LYS A 145 23.63 -3.99 -2.10
N PHE A 146 23.10 -4.93 -1.32
CA PHE A 146 23.78 -5.39 -0.11
C PHE A 146 24.24 -6.85 -0.15
N ARG A 147 23.46 -7.77 -0.75
CA ARG A 147 23.73 -9.22 -0.66
C ARG A 147 25.13 -9.61 -1.13
N SER A 148 25.61 -9.06 -2.22
CA SER A 148 26.92 -9.43 -2.78
C SER A 148 28.12 -9.07 -1.90
N SER A 149 27.94 -8.17 -0.94
CA SER A 149 28.99 -7.73 -0.01
C SER A 149 28.97 -8.46 1.33
N ILE A 150 28.01 -9.38 1.53
CA ILE A 150 27.85 -10.14 2.77
C ILE A 150 28.59 -11.46 2.64
N GLN A 151 29.41 -11.75 3.64
CA GLN A 151 30.11 -13.02 3.80
C GLN A 151 29.73 -13.62 5.14
N VAL A 152 29.29 -14.87 5.15
CA VAL A 152 28.94 -15.65 6.34
C VAL A 152 29.92 -16.80 6.43
N ASP A 153 30.74 -16.83 7.47
CA ASP A 153 31.70 -17.90 7.70
C ASP A 153 31.07 -19.08 8.48
N ASP A 154 31.77 -20.20 8.49
CA ASP A 154 31.28 -21.41 9.15
C ASP A 154 31.21 -21.26 10.67
N ALA A 155 32.00 -20.36 11.24
CA ALA A 155 31.96 -20.07 12.68
C ALA A 155 30.66 -19.39 13.07
N ALA A 156 30.19 -18.43 12.28
CA ALA A 156 28.90 -17.76 12.45
C ALA A 156 27.72 -18.74 12.31
N ILE A 157 27.81 -19.67 11.34
CA ILE A 157 26.80 -20.71 11.16
C ILE A 157 26.73 -21.63 12.39
N ALA A 158 27.87 -22.09 12.86
CA ALA A 158 27.94 -22.97 14.04
C ALA A 158 27.48 -22.25 15.32
N ASP A 159 27.75 -20.94 15.44
CA ASP A 159 27.28 -20.11 16.53
C ASP A 159 25.78 -19.97 16.55
N TYR A 160 25.19 -19.59 15.40
CA TYR A 160 23.74 -19.47 15.23
C TYR A 160 23.02 -20.79 15.54
N TYR A 161 23.55 -21.91 15.04
CA TYR A 161 22.98 -23.22 15.32
C TYR A 161 22.94 -23.52 16.82
N ARG A 162 24.07 -23.34 17.51
CA ARG A 162 24.19 -23.67 18.95
C ARG A 162 23.42 -22.73 19.87
N ASN A 163 23.45 -21.43 19.56
CA ASN A 163 22.99 -20.40 20.49
C ASN A 163 21.58 -19.88 20.18
N HIS A 164 21.06 -20.15 18.98
CA HIS A 164 19.72 -19.71 18.55
C HIS A 164 18.82 -20.88 18.17
N LEU A 165 19.19 -21.68 17.18
CA LEU A 165 18.30 -22.69 16.62
C LEU A 165 18.03 -23.86 17.58
N VAL A 166 19.10 -24.42 18.21
CA VAL A 166 18.96 -25.55 19.14
C VAL A 166 18.12 -25.19 20.35
N PRO A 167 18.37 -24.06 21.06
CA PRO A 167 17.53 -23.64 22.18
C PRO A 167 16.07 -23.38 21.78
N GLU A 168 15.83 -22.79 20.63
CA GLU A 168 14.47 -22.53 20.14
C GLU A 168 13.69 -23.82 19.88
N LEU A 169 14.31 -24.80 19.21
CA LEU A 169 13.69 -26.11 18.95
C LEU A 169 13.45 -26.88 20.26
N GLN A 170 14.41 -26.86 21.19
CA GLN A 170 14.26 -27.49 22.50
C GLN A 170 13.10 -26.86 23.31
N ALA A 171 12.95 -25.53 23.27
CA ALA A 171 11.83 -24.85 23.93
C ALA A 171 10.46 -25.28 23.34
N LYS A 172 10.43 -25.69 22.06
CA LYS A 172 9.25 -26.25 21.40
C LYS A 172 9.12 -27.76 21.57
N GLY A 173 9.98 -28.41 22.37
CA GLY A 173 9.99 -29.86 22.55
C GLY A 173 10.46 -30.66 21.32
N GLN A 174 11.17 -30.00 20.40
CA GLN A 174 11.67 -30.60 19.17
C GLN A 174 13.17 -30.90 19.27
N GLN A 175 13.63 -31.98 18.65
CA GLN A 175 15.04 -32.29 18.54
C GLN A 175 15.63 -31.55 17.34
N ALA A 176 16.77 -30.88 17.54
CA ALA A 176 17.46 -30.19 16.45
C ALA A 176 18.08 -31.22 15.49
N PRO A 177 17.86 -31.08 14.17
CA PRO A 177 18.56 -31.87 13.16
C PRO A 177 20.06 -31.59 13.20
N PRO A 178 20.92 -32.49 12.67
CA PRO A 178 22.36 -32.25 12.58
C PRO A 178 22.71 -30.96 11.81
N LEU A 179 23.75 -30.25 12.24
CA LEU A 179 24.18 -28.99 11.63
C LEU A 179 24.48 -29.12 10.14
N GLU A 180 25.07 -30.26 9.71
CA GLU A 180 25.46 -30.51 8.33
C GLU A 180 24.29 -30.42 7.36
N GLY A 181 23.09 -30.83 7.80
CA GLY A 181 21.86 -30.75 7.00
C GLY A 181 21.22 -29.37 6.95
N LEU A 182 21.66 -28.44 7.79
CA LEU A 182 21.08 -27.10 7.96
C LEU A 182 22.04 -25.97 7.56
N THR A 183 23.28 -26.29 7.21
CA THR A 183 24.36 -25.30 6.93
C THR A 183 23.92 -24.25 5.92
N ASP A 184 23.36 -24.64 4.78
CA ASP A 184 22.95 -23.69 3.72
C ASP A 184 21.72 -22.89 4.13
N GLN A 185 20.79 -23.48 4.86
CA GLN A 185 19.61 -22.79 5.37
C GLN A 185 20.00 -21.73 6.41
N ILE A 186 20.89 -22.06 7.33
CA ILE A 186 21.40 -21.13 8.35
C ILE A 186 22.20 -20.00 7.68
N ARG A 187 23.05 -20.35 6.68
CA ARG A 187 23.77 -19.33 5.91
C ARG A 187 22.84 -18.33 5.27
N GLU A 188 21.76 -18.81 4.62
CA GLU A 188 20.78 -17.92 4.00
C GLU A 188 20.08 -17.04 5.03
N VAL A 189 19.65 -17.56 6.16
CA VAL A 189 19.07 -16.77 7.26
C VAL A 189 20.03 -15.67 7.74
N LEU A 190 21.31 -16.00 7.91
CA LEU A 190 22.33 -15.03 8.35
C LEU A 190 22.60 -13.98 7.27
N VAL A 191 22.59 -14.35 5.99
CA VAL A 191 22.69 -13.39 4.88
C VAL A 191 21.50 -12.45 4.88
N GLU A 192 20.26 -12.96 5.00
CA GLU A 192 19.06 -12.14 5.06
C GLU A 192 19.05 -11.19 6.25
N GLN A 193 19.46 -11.65 7.44
CA GLN A 193 19.62 -10.81 8.61
C GLN A 193 20.67 -9.69 8.39
N ALA A 194 21.79 -10.03 7.77
CA ALA A 194 22.84 -9.06 7.46
C ALA A 194 22.38 -8.04 6.39
N VAL A 195 21.60 -8.46 5.38
CA VAL A 195 20.97 -7.55 4.40
C VAL A 195 20.02 -6.61 5.13
N SER A 196 19.15 -7.12 5.98
CA SER A 196 18.18 -6.33 6.75
C SER A 196 18.89 -5.30 7.64
N ASN A 197 19.90 -5.71 8.39
CA ASN A 197 20.65 -4.80 9.27
C ASN A 197 21.37 -3.70 8.48
N ARG A 198 22.00 -4.04 7.34
CA ARG A 198 22.71 -3.07 6.51
C ARG A 198 21.74 -2.11 5.81
N SER A 199 20.60 -2.61 5.34
CA SER A 199 19.59 -1.75 4.71
C SER A 199 18.97 -0.78 5.72
N SER A 200 18.67 -1.23 6.95
CA SER A 200 18.16 -0.35 8.00
C SER A 200 19.16 0.76 8.34
N ALA A 201 20.43 0.43 8.55
CA ALA A 201 21.46 1.43 8.81
C ALA A 201 21.62 2.42 7.63
N TRP A 202 21.55 1.94 6.39
CA TRP A 202 21.61 2.78 5.21
C TRP A 202 20.40 3.69 5.07
N PHE A 203 19.20 3.21 5.38
CA PHE A 203 18.00 4.05 5.40
C PHE A 203 18.11 5.16 6.43
N ASP A 204 18.54 4.86 7.65
CA ASP A 204 18.71 5.83 8.73
C ASP A 204 19.74 6.90 8.36
N GLU A 205 20.90 6.48 7.82
CA GLU A 205 21.93 7.39 7.33
C GLU A 205 21.40 8.26 6.18
N THR A 206 20.66 7.68 5.25
CA THR A 206 20.10 8.43 4.10
C THR A 206 19.03 9.40 4.56
N LYS A 207 18.09 8.98 5.43
CA LYS A 207 17.08 9.87 6.02
C LYS A 207 17.71 11.08 6.71
N SER A 208 18.83 10.89 7.42
CA SER A 208 19.52 11.99 8.14
C SER A 208 20.10 13.08 7.21
N ARG A 209 20.32 12.77 5.93
CA ARG A 209 20.85 13.70 4.92
C ARG A 209 19.78 14.37 4.07
N LEU A 210 18.57 13.85 4.10
CA LEU A 210 17.44 14.35 3.31
C LEU A 210 16.64 15.41 4.09
N LYS A 211 16.10 16.37 3.36
CA LYS A 211 15.12 17.31 3.92
C LYS A 211 13.76 16.60 3.96
N ILE A 212 13.41 16.05 5.11
CA ILE A 212 12.13 15.38 5.33
C ILE A 212 11.29 16.23 6.28
N THR A 213 10.07 16.54 5.88
CA THR A 213 9.06 17.20 6.72
C THR A 213 7.87 16.28 6.87
N LEU A 214 7.55 15.90 8.10
CA LEU A 214 6.39 15.07 8.42
C LEU A 214 5.19 15.98 8.66
N GLU A 215 4.10 15.74 7.92
CA GLU A 215 2.86 16.48 8.11
C GLU A 215 2.02 15.85 9.23
N PRO A 216 1.31 16.67 10.03
CA PRO A 216 0.37 16.14 11.02
C PRO A 216 -0.71 15.30 10.36
N MET A 217 -1.00 14.12 10.92
CA MET A 217 -2.06 13.27 10.42
C MET A 217 -3.40 13.48 11.15
N ASP A 218 -3.39 14.30 12.19
CA ASP A 218 -4.58 14.70 12.95
C ASP A 218 -5.47 15.59 12.08
N GLY A 219 -6.71 15.14 11.82
CA GLY A 219 -7.67 15.89 10.99
C GLY A 219 -7.66 15.55 9.50
N LEU A 220 -6.81 14.63 9.05
CA LEU A 220 -6.94 14.07 7.70
C LEU A 220 -8.24 13.28 7.60
N PRO A 221 -8.96 13.34 6.45
CA PRO A 221 -10.23 12.64 6.31
C PRO A 221 -10.00 11.15 6.53
N SER A 222 -10.57 10.62 7.62
CA SER A 222 -10.63 9.18 7.85
C SER A 222 -11.32 8.58 6.64
N GLY A 223 -10.67 7.63 5.95
CA GLY A 223 -11.29 6.93 4.82
C GLY A 223 -12.66 6.46 5.26
N THR A 224 -13.66 6.75 4.44
CA THR A 224 -15.05 6.39 4.67
C THR A 224 -15.11 4.94 5.13
N ARG A 225 -15.33 4.72 6.43
CA ARG A 225 -15.90 3.46 6.90
C ARG A 225 -17.16 3.31 6.08
N ALA A 226 -17.20 2.34 5.17
CA ALA A 226 -18.42 1.95 4.53
C ALA A 226 -19.42 1.70 5.67
N SER A 227 -20.37 2.62 5.80
CA SER A 227 -21.49 2.46 6.71
C SER A 227 -22.17 1.19 6.28
N GLN A 228 -22.09 0.15 7.08
CA GLN A 228 -22.96 -1.02 6.93
C GLN A 228 -24.39 -0.56 7.15
N PRO A 229 -25.33 -0.99 6.28
CA PRO A 229 -26.73 -0.98 6.60
C PRO A 229 -27.06 -2.02 7.65
#